data_c1eb4704497e5fd69eda957db1b85716
#
_entry.id   c1eb4704497e5fd69eda957db1b85716
#
_cell.length_a   1.000
_cell.length_b   1.000
_cell.length_c   1.000
_cell.angle_alpha   90.00
_cell.angle_beta   90.00
_cell.angle_gamma   90.00
#
_symmetry.space_group_name_H-M   'P 1'
#
loop_
_entity.id
_entity.type
_entity.pdbx_description
1 polymer ?
#
loop_
_entity_poly.entity_id
_entity_poly.type
_entity_poly.pdbx_seq_one_letter_code
_entity_poly.pdbx_strand_id
1 'polypeptide(L)'
;KEVQQVLKETFGAVRKIYPKTDPEVFHRDLSVMLDTFEDVIAGKIPQMEIAGISLGEYAPYMRAPHRMDLMVSAMTREGKWHCNQKCIHCYAAGQPLSEEQELDTESWKKIIRACRKAGITQLTFTGGEPTLRDDLCKLILEARWFVTRLNTNGIRLTKELCAELVQAELDSVQVTFYSADPDIHNELVGGAHYEETVAGIRNAVTAGINLSINTPLCSLNKDYLETLKFLHNLGVRYVTCSGLIITGNARTDESVRTQLSGEQLYQVLKEAAGYCYANNMEINFTSPGWIAQEKLQELGLDVPSCGACLSNMAVTPDGKVVPCQSWLSGENFGKMGVTRWEKIWNHPDCKARRMETAQMKQECPLRGKAEMTR
;
A
#
# COMPACT_ATOMS: atom_id res chain seq x y z
N LYS A 1 28.01 -3.52 32.76
CA LYS A 1 29.00 -3.04 31.78
C LYS A 1 28.47 -3.14 30.34
N GLU A 2 27.82 -4.27 29.95
CA GLU A 2 27.27 -4.46 28.60
C GLU A 2 26.16 -3.44 28.26
N VAL A 3 25.20 -3.22 29.17
CA VAL A 3 24.12 -2.26 28.98
C VAL A 3 24.65 -0.85 28.74
N GLN A 4 25.63 -0.39 29.52
CA GLN A 4 26.24 0.93 29.33
C GLN A 4 26.97 1.07 28.00
N GLN A 5 27.58 -0.02 27.52
CA GLN A 5 28.23 -0.02 26.21
C GLN A 5 27.19 0.07 25.07
N VAL A 6 26.10 -0.70 25.14
CA VAL A 6 25.00 -0.65 24.17
C VAL A 6 24.36 0.74 24.13
N LEU A 7 24.10 1.34 25.30
CA LEU A 7 23.55 2.71 25.38
C LEU A 7 24.46 3.74 24.71
N LYS A 8 25.76 3.65 24.93
CA LYS A 8 26.75 4.54 24.32
C LYS A 8 26.82 4.38 22.81
N GLU A 9 26.77 3.15 22.32
CA GLU A 9 26.76 2.86 20.89
C GLU A 9 25.46 3.34 20.22
N THR A 10 24.32 3.09 20.86
CA THR A 10 23.00 3.56 20.40
C THR A 10 22.97 5.09 20.35
N PHE A 11 23.40 5.77 21.40
CA PHE A 11 23.47 7.24 21.40
C PHE A 11 24.42 7.76 20.32
N GLY A 12 25.55 7.10 20.10
CA GLY A 12 26.46 7.42 19.00
C GLY A 12 25.83 7.26 17.61
N ALA A 13 25.00 6.23 17.44
CA ALA A 13 24.25 6.01 16.21
C ALA A 13 23.16 7.09 16.00
N VAL A 14 22.40 7.42 17.05
CA VAL A 14 21.38 8.49 17.02
C VAL A 14 22.02 9.84 16.65
N ARG A 15 23.16 10.20 17.24
CA ARG A 15 23.86 11.46 16.96
C ARG A 15 24.43 11.55 15.55
N LYS A 16 24.70 10.44 14.89
CA LYS A 16 25.07 10.47 13.45
C LYS A 16 23.90 10.95 12.56
N ILE A 17 22.68 10.67 13.00
CA ILE A 17 21.46 11.03 12.28
C ILE A 17 20.95 12.39 12.76
N TYR A 18 20.96 12.60 14.09
CA TYR A 18 20.49 13.80 14.77
C TYR A 18 21.62 14.43 15.61
N PRO A 19 22.53 15.19 15.00
CA PRO A 19 23.76 15.66 15.67
C PRO A 19 23.54 16.53 16.91
N LYS A 20 22.38 17.15 17.02
CA LYS A 20 22.01 18.05 18.13
C LYS A 20 21.22 17.33 19.24
N THR A 21 21.10 16.01 19.23
CA THR A 21 20.39 15.27 20.27
C THR A 21 21.06 15.48 21.62
N ASP A 22 20.27 15.93 22.58
CA ASP A 22 20.69 16.08 23.98
C ASP A 22 20.78 14.69 24.65
N PRO A 23 21.88 14.38 25.34
CA PRO A 23 22.01 13.11 26.06
C PRO A 23 20.92 12.88 27.10
N GLU A 24 20.47 13.90 27.81
CA GLU A 24 19.43 13.78 28.85
C GLU A 24 18.08 13.44 28.24
N VAL A 25 17.73 14.07 27.12
CA VAL A 25 16.51 13.74 26.34
C VAL A 25 16.57 12.29 25.85
N PHE A 26 17.71 11.88 25.30
CA PHE A 26 17.88 10.50 24.83
C PHE A 26 17.70 9.47 25.97
N HIS A 27 18.31 9.71 27.12
CA HIS A 27 18.19 8.81 28.27
C HIS A 27 16.77 8.75 28.81
N ARG A 28 16.11 9.89 28.94
CA ARG A 28 14.71 9.96 29.36
C ARG A 28 13.80 9.21 28.42
N ASP A 29 13.90 9.46 27.10
CA ASP A 29 13.03 8.83 26.11
C ASP A 29 13.23 7.30 26.07
N LEU A 30 14.48 6.85 26.20
CA LEU A 30 14.80 5.43 26.28
C LEU A 30 14.26 4.78 27.56
N SER A 31 14.36 5.46 28.73
CA SER A 31 13.79 4.96 30.00
C SER A 31 12.27 4.79 29.87
N VAL A 32 11.59 5.79 29.34
CA VAL A 32 10.13 5.75 29.10
C VAL A 32 9.73 4.60 28.19
N MET A 33 10.50 4.34 27.12
CA MET A 33 10.27 3.17 26.26
C MET A 33 10.41 1.84 27.00
N LEU A 34 11.47 1.69 27.81
CA LEU A 34 11.72 0.46 28.59
C LEU A 34 10.61 0.22 29.61
N ASP A 35 10.23 1.26 30.36
CA ASP A 35 9.14 1.18 31.35
C ASP A 35 7.82 0.80 30.68
N THR A 36 7.55 1.35 29.46
CA THR A 36 6.37 1.01 28.64
C THR A 36 6.37 -0.47 28.24
N PHE A 37 7.52 -1.00 27.79
CA PHE A 37 7.65 -2.41 27.45
C PHE A 37 7.46 -3.32 28.67
N GLU A 38 8.01 -2.96 29.83
CA GLU A 38 7.81 -3.69 31.08
C GLU A 38 6.33 -3.75 31.48
N ASP A 39 5.61 -2.63 31.36
CA ASP A 39 4.17 -2.58 31.64
C ASP A 39 3.37 -3.46 30.68
N VAL A 40 3.64 -3.41 29.39
CA VAL A 40 2.98 -4.27 28.38
C VAL A 40 3.24 -5.75 28.66
N ILE A 41 4.49 -6.13 28.94
CA ILE A 41 4.86 -7.51 29.28
C ILE A 41 4.14 -7.98 30.57
N ALA A 42 3.96 -7.06 31.53
CA ALA A 42 3.23 -7.34 32.77
C ALA A 42 1.69 -7.33 32.59
N GLY A 43 1.17 -7.13 31.38
CA GLY A 43 -0.26 -7.05 31.09
C GLY A 43 -0.94 -5.78 31.62
N LYS A 44 -0.16 -4.74 31.92
CA LYS A 44 -0.65 -3.45 32.36
C LYS A 44 -0.89 -2.54 31.14
N ILE A 45 -1.81 -1.60 31.28
CA ILE A 45 -2.00 -0.52 30.28
C ILE A 45 -0.98 0.58 30.60
N PRO A 46 -0.04 0.88 29.69
CA PRO A 46 0.91 1.96 29.90
C PRO A 46 0.21 3.29 30.13
N GLN A 47 0.61 4.04 31.14
CA GLN A 47 0.06 5.37 31.44
C GLN A 47 0.83 6.49 30.73
N MET A 48 1.41 6.22 29.57
CA MET A 48 2.19 7.18 28.84
C MET A 48 1.31 8.01 27.89
N GLU A 49 1.22 9.31 28.12
CA GLU A 49 0.77 10.25 27.10
C GLU A 49 1.90 10.44 26.07
N ILE A 50 1.78 9.79 24.92
CA ILE A 50 2.63 10.10 23.78
C ILE A 50 2.10 11.39 23.17
N ALA A 51 2.82 12.48 23.35
CA ALA A 51 2.54 13.72 22.64
C ALA A 51 2.65 13.45 21.13
N GLY A 52 1.51 13.45 20.43
CA GLY A 52 1.47 13.21 19.00
C GLY A 52 2.19 14.33 18.25
N ILE A 53 3.10 13.97 17.33
CA ILE A 53 3.68 14.93 16.38
C ILE A 53 2.76 14.95 15.17
N SER A 54 2.33 16.14 14.75
CA SER A 54 1.56 16.29 13.53
C SER A 54 2.40 15.92 12.30
N LEU A 55 1.74 15.49 11.21
CA LEU A 55 2.42 15.23 9.95
C LEU A 55 3.19 16.45 9.42
N GLY A 56 2.67 17.65 9.64
CA GLY A 56 3.34 18.90 9.27
C GLY A 56 4.66 19.14 10.01
N GLU A 57 4.71 18.77 11.28
CA GLU A 57 5.93 18.84 12.10
C GLU A 57 6.93 17.74 11.74
N TYR A 58 6.46 16.53 11.41
CA TYR A 58 7.31 15.39 11.10
C TYR A 58 7.91 15.44 9.68
N ALA A 59 7.10 15.83 8.68
CA ALA A 59 7.48 15.80 7.27
C ALA A 59 8.82 16.46 6.91
N PRO A 60 9.21 17.63 7.50
CA PRO A 60 10.50 18.29 7.22
C PRO A 60 11.72 17.43 7.62
N TYR A 61 11.57 16.53 8.56
CA TYR A 61 12.66 15.68 9.09
C TYR A 61 12.77 14.34 8.39
N MET A 62 11.79 13.96 7.58
CA MET A 62 11.82 12.71 6.82
C MET A 62 12.97 12.72 5.79
N ARG A 63 13.63 11.57 5.64
CA ARG A 63 14.72 11.35 4.67
C ARG A 63 14.32 10.42 3.53
N ALA A 64 13.24 9.67 3.71
CA ALA A 64 12.68 8.74 2.75
C ALA A 64 11.20 8.48 3.10
N PRO A 65 10.38 7.98 2.16
CA PRO A 65 9.07 7.47 2.48
C PRO A 65 9.20 6.17 3.30
N HIS A 66 8.18 5.83 4.06
CA HIS A 66 8.16 4.55 4.78
C HIS A 66 8.04 3.38 3.82
N ARG A 67 7.26 3.55 2.74
CA ARG A 67 6.98 2.51 1.73
C ARG A 67 7.37 2.95 0.33
N MET A 68 7.91 2.00 -0.45
CA MET A 68 8.10 2.13 -1.88
C MET A 68 7.35 1.02 -2.61
N ASP A 69 6.44 1.40 -3.50
CA ASP A 69 5.71 0.46 -4.34
C ASP A 69 6.54 0.20 -5.62
N LEU A 70 6.96 -1.02 -5.84
CA LEU A 70 7.76 -1.43 -6.99
C LEU A 70 6.84 -2.01 -8.07
N MET A 71 6.61 -1.26 -9.14
CA MET A 71 5.83 -1.73 -10.29
C MET A 71 6.71 -2.64 -11.16
N VAL A 72 6.95 -3.87 -10.69
CA VAL A 72 7.87 -4.80 -11.32
C VAL A 72 7.36 -5.35 -12.65
N SER A 73 6.05 -5.29 -12.88
CA SER A 73 5.40 -5.70 -14.12
C SER A 73 4.68 -4.53 -14.79
N ALA A 74 4.87 -4.34 -16.08
CA ALA A 74 4.21 -3.32 -16.88
C ALA A 74 2.79 -3.74 -17.29
N MET A 75 1.95 -2.74 -17.62
CA MET A 75 0.61 -3.00 -18.17
C MET A 75 0.67 -3.53 -19.60
N THR A 76 1.71 -3.13 -20.34
CA THR A 76 1.93 -3.57 -21.73
C THR A 76 3.33 -4.15 -21.90
N ARG A 77 3.49 -5.05 -22.85
CA ARG A 77 4.78 -5.62 -23.26
C ARG A 77 4.81 -5.65 -24.80
N GLU A 78 5.84 -5.04 -25.37
CA GLU A 78 5.96 -4.90 -26.85
C GLU A 78 4.71 -4.29 -27.50
N GLY A 79 4.15 -3.27 -26.84
CA GLY A 79 2.94 -2.57 -27.31
C GLY A 79 1.63 -3.37 -27.18
N LYS A 80 1.65 -4.56 -26.54
CA LYS A 80 0.47 -5.39 -26.31
C LYS A 80 0.14 -5.44 -24.83
N TRP A 81 -1.15 -5.53 -24.51
CA TRP A 81 -1.62 -5.72 -23.14
C TRP A 81 -0.98 -6.96 -22.51
N HIS A 82 -0.36 -6.80 -21.35
CA HIS A 82 0.41 -7.85 -20.68
C HIS A 82 -0.24 -8.38 -19.40
N CYS A 83 -0.92 -7.52 -18.62
CA CYS A 83 -1.66 -7.98 -17.44
C CYS A 83 -2.69 -9.04 -17.84
N ASN A 84 -2.84 -10.11 -17.05
CA ASN A 84 -3.80 -11.19 -17.33
C ASN A 84 -5.27 -10.84 -16.98
N GLN A 85 -5.53 -9.61 -16.51
CA GLN A 85 -6.87 -9.04 -16.35
C GLN A 85 -7.00 -7.71 -17.10
N LYS A 86 -8.23 -7.30 -17.43
CA LYS A 86 -8.56 -6.02 -18.07
C LYS A 86 -9.60 -5.26 -17.26
N CYS A 87 -9.29 -5.05 -15.97
CA CYS A 87 -10.21 -4.44 -15.03
C CYS A 87 -10.75 -3.10 -15.53
N ILE A 88 -12.07 -2.90 -15.43
CA ILE A 88 -12.74 -1.68 -15.89
C ILE A 88 -12.33 -0.45 -15.06
N HIS A 89 -11.88 -0.63 -13.81
CA HIS A 89 -11.41 0.44 -12.94
C HIS A 89 -9.89 0.46 -12.75
N CYS A 90 -9.11 -0.19 -13.64
CA CYS A 90 -7.67 -0.23 -13.51
C CYS A 90 -7.06 1.18 -13.51
N TYR A 91 -6.50 1.60 -12.38
CA TYR A 91 -5.89 2.92 -12.24
C TYR A 91 -4.63 3.11 -13.10
N ALA A 92 -3.95 2.02 -13.47
CA ALA A 92 -2.69 2.05 -14.22
C ALA A 92 -2.88 1.96 -15.73
N ALA A 93 -4.00 1.42 -16.21
CA ALA A 93 -4.23 1.20 -17.63
C ALA A 93 -4.22 2.51 -18.44
N GLY A 94 -3.57 2.51 -19.59
CA GLY A 94 -3.51 3.68 -20.48
C GLY A 94 -2.72 4.87 -19.92
N GLN A 95 -1.98 4.70 -18.83
CA GLN A 95 -1.10 5.73 -18.31
C GLN A 95 0.34 5.54 -18.82
N PRO A 96 1.01 6.59 -19.34
CA PRO A 96 2.31 6.45 -20.01
C PRO A 96 3.37 5.71 -19.21
N LEU A 97 3.50 6.01 -17.91
CA LEU A 97 4.56 5.42 -17.07
C LEU A 97 4.25 4.00 -16.61
N SER A 98 3.06 3.47 -16.85
CA SER A 98 2.72 2.06 -16.58
C SER A 98 3.04 1.13 -17.76
N GLU A 99 3.26 1.70 -18.95
CA GLU A 99 3.45 0.98 -20.22
C GLU A 99 4.92 0.91 -20.64
N GLU A 100 5.80 1.42 -19.83
CA GLU A 100 7.25 1.45 -20.06
C GLU A 100 7.85 0.02 -20.02
N GLN A 101 8.98 -0.14 -20.68
CA GLN A 101 9.70 -1.42 -20.72
C GLN A 101 10.14 -1.85 -19.31
N GLU A 102 9.83 -3.09 -18.95
CA GLU A 102 10.26 -3.70 -17.69
C GLU A 102 11.77 -3.82 -17.58
N LEU A 103 12.30 -3.50 -16.41
CA LEU A 103 13.68 -3.77 -16.06
C LEU A 103 13.93 -5.26 -15.82
N ASP A 104 15.18 -5.69 -16.06
CA ASP A 104 15.64 -7.03 -15.75
C ASP A 104 15.84 -7.27 -14.25
N THR A 105 16.06 -8.53 -13.87
CA THR A 105 16.27 -8.98 -12.49
C THR A 105 17.36 -8.20 -11.77
N GLU A 106 18.52 -8.02 -12.43
CA GLU A 106 19.68 -7.36 -11.79
C GLU A 106 19.46 -5.85 -11.60
N SER A 107 18.74 -5.22 -12.50
CA SER A 107 18.33 -3.82 -12.36
C SER A 107 17.36 -3.64 -11.20
N TRP A 108 16.37 -4.52 -11.04
CA TRP A 108 15.46 -4.51 -9.89
C TRP A 108 16.18 -4.76 -8.57
N LYS A 109 17.13 -5.70 -8.51
CA LYS A 109 17.96 -5.92 -7.32
C LYS A 109 18.78 -4.68 -6.95
N LYS A 110 19.33 -3.95 -7.95
CA LYS A 110 20.01 -2.66 -7.69
C LYS A 110 19.06 -1.63 -7.10
N ILE A 111 17.81 -1.57 -7.59
CA ILE A 111 16.75 -0.68 -7.05
C ILE A 111 16.43 -1.06 -5.61
N ILE A 112 16.21 -2.34 -5.30
CA ILE A 112 15.96 -2.83 -3.94
C ILE A 112 17.08 -2.41 -2.99
N ARG A 113 18.35 -2.62 -3.37
CA ARG A 113 19.51 -2.18 -2.59
C ARG A 113 19.58 -0.66 -2.43
N ALA A 114 19.17 0.10 -3.46
CA ALA A 114 19.12 1.56 -3.39
C ALA A 114 18.00 2.02 -2.42
N CYS A 115 16.85 1.35 -2.38
CA CYS A 115 15.79 1.60 -1.40
C CYS A 115 16.30 1.39 0.04
N ARG A 116 17.07 0.32 0.29
CA ARG A 116 17.69 0.08 1.61
C ARG A 116 18.65 1.21 2.01
N LYS A 117 19.51 1.65 1.10
CA LYS A 117 20.44 2.77 1.33
C LYS A 117 19.71 4.09 1.58
N ALA A 118 18.55 4.29 0.97
CA ALA A 118 17.72 5.46 1.16
C ALA A 118 17.03 5.48 2.55
N GLY A 119 16.97 4.34 3.26
CA GLY A 119 16.29 4.22 4.55
C GLY A 119 14.80 3.89 4.45
N ILE A 120 14.35 3.39 3.29
CA ILE A 120 12.99 2.89 3.10
C ILE A 120 12.87 1.57 3.86
N THR A 121 11.74 1.35 4.53
CA THR A 121 11.56 0.19 5.42
C THR A 121 10.57 -0.85 4.89
N GLN A 122 9.67 -0.46 3.98
CA GLN A 122 8.68 -1.35 3.38
C GLN A 122 8.72 -1.30 1.86
N LEU A 123 8.62 -2.46 1.22
CA LEU A 123 8.47 -2.60 -0.23
C LEU A 123 7.16 -3.32 -0.56
N THR A 124 6.44 -2.81 -1.56
CA THR A 124 5.28 -3.49 -2.14
C THR A 124 5.58 -3.86 -3.58
N PHE A 125 5.56 -5.13 -3.90
CA PHE A 125 5.65 -5.61 -5.29
C PHE A 125 4.29 -5.52 -5.95
N THR A 126 4.21 -4.80 -7.06
CA THR A 126 2.97 -4.50 -7.78
C THR A 126 3.26 -4.28 -9.27
N GLY A 127 2.35 -3.68 -10.02
CA GLY A 127 2.51 -3.35 -11.44
C GLY A 127 1.23 -3.59 -12.20
N GLY A 128 1.33 -4.20 -13.38
CA GLY A 128 0.19 -4.84 -14.05
C GLY A 128 -0.23 -6.06 -13.24
N GLU A 129 0.50 -7.18 -13.41
CA GLU A 129 0.38 -8.32 -12.52
C GLU A 129 1.78 -8.88 -12.22
N PRO A 130 2.29 -8.70 -10.99
CA PRO A 130 3.65 -9.07 -10.65
C PRO A 130 3.93 -10.58 -10.70
N THR A 131 2.91 -11.44 -10.51
CA THR A 131 3.07 -12.90 -10.58
C THR A 131 3.30 -13.42 -12.00
N LEU A 132 3.23 -12.56 -13.02
CA LEU A 132 3.62 -12.91 -14.40
C LEU A 132 5.14 -12.93 -14.59
N ARG A 133 5.92 -12.44 -13.61
CA ARG A 133 7.38 -12.47 -13.64
C ARG A 133 7.90 -13.79 -13.06
N ASP A 134 8.71 -14.51 -13.82
CA ASP A 134 9.33 -15.77 -13.38
C ASP A 134 10.41 -15.56 -12.29
N ASP A 135 10.93 -14.32 -12.17
CA ASP A 135 11.95 -13.97 -11.18
C ASP A 135 11.38 -13.29 -9.92
N LEU A 136 10.05 -13.23 -9.75
CA LEU A 136 9.40 -12.52 -8.63
C LEU A 136 9.94 -12.98 -7.27
N CYS A 137 9.99 -14.30 -7.02
CA CYS A 137 10.48 -14.85 -5.75
C CYS A 137 11.95 -14.50 -5.49
N LYS A 138 12.78 -14.36 -6.55
CA LYS A 138 14.18 -13.89 -6.42
C LYS A 138 14.25 -12.42 -6.00
N LEU A 139 13.33 -11.59 -6.49
CA LEU A 139 13.25 -10.19 -6.10
C LEU A 139 12.77 -10.03 -4.65
N ILE A 140 11.78 -10.82 -4.25
CA ILE A 140 11.27 -10.86 -2.86
C ILE A 140 12.39 -11.28 -1.90
N LEU A 141 13.12 -12.34 -2.22
CA LEU A 141 14.25 -12.80 -1.40
C LEU A 141 15.37 -11.76 -1.28
N GLU A 142 15.65 -10.99 -2.33
CA GLU A 142 16.58 -9.84 -2.26
C GLU A 142 16.05 -8.76 -1.31
N ALA A 143 14.73 -8.66 -1.15
CA ALA A 143 14.07 -7.66 -0.32
C ALA A 143 13.81 -8.11 1.14
N ARG A 144 14.29 -9.26 1.59
CA ARG A 144 14.04 -9.84 2.93
C ARG A 144 14.41 -8.96 4.13
N TRP A 145 15.18 -7.90 3.91
CA TRP A 145 15.48 -6.89 4.94
C TRP A 145 14.30 -5.95 5.22
N PHE A 146 13.39 -5.81 4.26
CA PHE A 146 12.23 -4.94 4.34
C PHE A 146 11.02 -5.69 4.89
N VAL A 147 10.02 -4.95 5.35
CA VAL A 147 8.65 -5.48 5.39
C VAL A 147 8.15 -5.54 3.95
N THR A 148 7.80 -6.73 3.48
CA THR A 148 7.46 -6.99 2.08
C THR A 148 5.98 -7.29 1.89
N ARG A 149 5.39 -6.72 0.84
CA ARG A 149 4.03 -7.01 0.41
C ARG A 149 3.98 -7.32 -1.07
N LEU A 150 3.13 -8.25 -1.45
CA LEU A 150 2.75 -8.54 -2.84
C LEU A 150 1.30 -8.12 -3.06
N ASN A 151 1.05 -7.20 -4.01
CA ASN A 151 -0.29 -6.89 -4.50
C ASN A 151 -0.52 -7.64 -5.81
N THR A 152 -1.55 -8.48 -5.87
CA THR A 152 -1.83 -9.35 -7.01
C THR A 152 -3.33 -9.49 -7.25
N ASN A 153 -3.72 -9.90 -8.45
CA ASN A 153 -5.10 -10.31 -8.75
C ASN A 153 -5.42 -11.75 -8.29
N GLY A 154 -4.43 -12.50 -7.82
CA GLY A 154 -4.61 -13.82 -7.22
C GLY A 154 -4.69 -14.99 -8.19
N ILE A 155 -4.87 -14.77 -9.50
CA ILE A 155 -5.05 -15.83 -10.50
C ILE A 155 -3.91 -16.87 -10.46
N ARG A 156 -2.67 -16.40 -10.33
CA ARG A 156 -1.48 -17.27 -10.34
C ARG A 156 -1.02 -17.73 -8.96
N LEU A 157 -1.76 -17.48 -7.90
CA LEU A 157 -1.45 -18.00 -6.56
C LEU A 157 -1.74 -19.51 -6.49
N THR A 158 -0.97 -20.30 -7.24
CA THR A 158 -0.99 -21.76 -7.14
C THR A 158 -0.39 -22.20 -5.81
N LYS A 159 -0.58 -23.47 -5.44
CA LYS A 159 0.04 -24.05 -4.24
C LYS A 159 1.56 -23.94 -4.28
N GLU A 160 2.14 -24.19 -5.46
CA GLU A 160 3.57 -24.11 -5.73
C GLU A 160 4.09 -22.68 -5.53
N LEU A 161 3.45 -21.70 -6.17
CA LEU A 161 3.86 -20.29 -6.01
C LEU A 161 3.69 -19.82 -4.56
N CYS A 162 2.61 -20.19 -3.87
CA CYS A 162 2.45 -19.88 -2.46
C CYS A 162 3.59 -20.45 -1.61
N ALA A 163 4.01 -21.69 -1.86
CA ALA A 163 5.16 -22.28 -1.16
C ALA A 163 6.47 -21.54 -1.47
N GLU A 164 6.70 -21.15 -2.73
CA GLU A 164 7.87 -20.36 -3.12
C GLU A 164 7.87 -18.96 -2.49
N LEU A 165 6.71 -18.29 -2.38
CA LEU A 165 6.57 -17.00 -1.71
C LEU A 165 6.89 -17.09 -0.21
N VAL A 166 6.45 -18.14 0.47
CA VAL A 166 6.82 -18.42 1.86
C VAL A 166 8.33 -18.66 2.00
N GLN A 167 8.94 -19.45 1.10
CA GLN A 167 10.40 -19.68 1.10
C GLN A 167 11.19 -18.40 0.79
N ALA A 168 10.62 -17.49 0.01
CA ALA A 168 11.20 -16.17 -0.27
C ALA A 168 11.05 -15.17 0.88
N GLU A 169 10.48 -15.59 2.01
CA GLU A 169 10.26 -14.75 3.21
C GLU A 169 9.34 -13.53 2.92
N LEU A 170 8.28 -13.72 2.12
CA LEU A 170 7.28 -12.69 1.89
C LEU A 170 6.41 -12.50 3.14
N ASP A 171 6.30 -11.25 3.65
CA ASP A 171 5.54 -10.97 4.86
C ASP A 171 4.03 -10.97 4.65
N SER A 172 3.54 -10.50 3.50
CA SER A 172 2.09 -10.42 3.27
C SER A 172 1.72 -10.40 1.78
N VAL A 173 0.52 -10.89 1.50
CA VAL A 173 -0.12 -10.81 0.16
C VAL A 173 -1.41 -10.00 0.30
N GLN A 174 -1.67 -9.11 -0.66
CA GLN A 174 -2.97 -8.49 -0.84
C GLN A 174 -3.54 -8.93 -2.18
N VAL A 175 -4.71 -9.58 -2.15
CA VAL A 175 -5.43 -9.98 -3.37
C VAL A 175 -6.57 -8.99 -3.63
N THR A 176 -6.72 -8.55 -4.88
CA THR A 176 -7.89 -7.77 -5.31
C THR A 176 -9.04 -8.71 -5.64
N PHE A 177 -10.16 -8.55 -4.92
CA PHE A 177 -11.37 -9.35 -5.13
C PHE A 177 -12.60 -8.45 -5.05
N TYR A 178 -13.46 -8.50 -6.08
CA TYR A 178 -14.51 -7.50 -6.22
C TYR A 178 -15.87 -7.95 -5.66
N SER A 179 -16.24 -9.22 -5.83
CA SER A 179 -17.55 -9.72 -5.43
C SER A 179 -17.56 -11.22 -5.22
N ALA A 180 -18.38 -11.70 -4.30
CA ALA A 180 -18.73 -13.12 -4.16
C ALA A 180 -19.63 -13.62 -5.30
N ASP A 181 -20.27 -12.71 -6.03
CA ASP A 181 -21.01 -13.03 -7.26
C ASP A 181 -20.02 -13.16 -8.42
N PRO A 182 -19.95 -14.35 -9.07
CA PRO A 182 -19.01 -14.59 -10.17
C PRO A 182 -19.22 -13.67 -11.36
N ASP A 183 -20.45 -13.32 -11.70
CA ASP A 183 -20.76 -12.49 -12.87
C ASP A 183 -20.29 -11.06 -12.62
N ILE A 184 -20.56 -10.51 -11.43
CA ILE A 184 -20.09 -9.17 -11.04
C ILE A 184 -18.55 -9.13 -10.97
N HIS A 185 -17.92 -10.16 -10.37
CA HIS A 185 -16.46 -10.21 -10.31
C HIS A 185 -15.85 -10.24 -11.72
N ASN A 186 -16.35 -11.12 -12.57
CA ASN A 186 -15.85 -11.31 -13.94
C ASN A 186 -16.04 -10.06 -14.81
N GLU A 187 -17.17 -9.37 -14.68
CA GLU A 187 -17.42 -8.07 -15.33
C GLU A 187 -16.37 -7.04 -14.90
N LEU A 188 -16.16 -6.89 -13.59
CA LEU A 188 -15.25 -5.87 -13.04
C LEU A 188 -13.77 -6.13 -13.37
N VAL A 189 -13.35 -7.39 -13.49
CA VAL A 189 -11.97 -7.75 -13.88
C VAL A 189 -11.78 -7.90 -15.40
N GLY A 190 -12.86 -7.85 -16.17
CA GLY A 190 -12.83 -7.94 -17.63
C GLY A 190 -12.44 -9.31 -18.16
N GLY A 191 -12.85 -10.39 -17.49
CA GLY A 191 -12.59 -11.77 -17.87
C GLY A 191 -13.14 -12.80 -16.89
N ALA A 192 -13.29 -14.05 -17.32
CA ALA A 192 -13.81 -15.17 -16.51
C ALA A 192 -12.75 -15.68 -15.52
N HIS A 193 -12.43 -14.90 -14.49
CA HIS A 193 -11.32 -15.18 -13.55
C HIS A 193 -11.76 -15.41 -12.10
N TYR A 194 -13.05 -15.48 -11.83
CA TYR A 194 -13.57 -15.66 -10.48
C TYR A 194 -13.03 -16.93 -9.81
N GLU A 195 -13.16 -18.10 -10.46
CA GLU A 195 -12.74 -19.37 -9.89
C GLU A 195 -11.24 -19.43 -9.61
N GLU A 196 -10.43 -18.89 -10.53
CA GLU A 196 -8.98 -18.83 -10.39
C GLU A 196 -8.57 -17.93 -9.23
N THR A 197 -9.19 -16.74 -9.09
CA THR A 197 -8.93 -15.84 -7.96
C THR A 197 -9.34 -16.45 -6.62
N VAL A 198 -10.51 -17.11 -6.56
CA VAL A 198 -10.98 -17.81 -5.34
C VAL A 198 -10.04 -18.96 -4.98
N ALA A 199 -9.58 -19.74 -5.97
CA ALA A 199 -8.60 -20.80 -5.74
C ALA A 199 -7.27 -20.23 -5.20
N GLY A 200 -6.81 -19.10 -5.74
CA GLY A 200 -5.62 -18.39 -5.26
C GLY A 200 -5.75 -17.92 -3.81
N ILE A 201 -6.90 -17.35 -3.43
CA ILE A 201 -7.20 -16.96 -2.04
C ILE A 201 -7.13 -18.18 -1.11
N ARG A 202 -7.77 -19.30 -1.48
CA ARG A 202 -7.72 -20.56 -0.70
C ARG A 202 -6.31 -21.12 -0.56
N ASN A 203 -5.51 -21.07 -1.62
CA ASN A 203 -4.13 -21.53 -1.59
C ASN A 203 -3.28 -20.67 -0.66
N ALA A 204 -3.43 -19.34 -0.69
CA ALA A 204 -2.71 -18.42 0.19
C ALA A 204 -3.09 -18.63 1.67
N VAL A 205 -4.39 -18.79 1.98
CA VAL A 205 -4.86 -19.12 3.33
C VAL A 205 -4.28 -20.46 3.81
N THR A 206 -4.33 -21.50 2.95
CA THR A 206 -3.81 -22.83 3.27
C THR A 206 -2.30 -22.83 3.50
N ALA A 207 -1.56 -22.01 2.77
CA ALA A 207 -0.11 -21.85 2.92
C ALA A 207 0.28 -21.04 4.18
N GLY A 208 -0.69 -20.49 4.91
CA GLY A 208 -0.45 -19.68 6.10
C GLY A 208 0.14 -18.30 5.80
N ILE A 209 -0.02 -17.81 4.56
CA ILE A 209 0.43 -16.47 4.18
C ILE A 209 -0.46 -15.44 4.89
N ASN A 210 0.14 -14.36 5.41
CA ASN A 210 -0.61 -13.23 5.93
C ASN A 210 -1.33 -12.54 4.76
N LEU A 211 -2.63 -12.84 4.63
CA LEU A 211 -3.46 -12.46 3.49
C LEU A 211 -4.42 -11.33 3.85
N SER A 212 -4.45 -10.31 3.03
CA SER A 212 -5.51 -9.30 3.01
C SER A 212 -6.23 -9.29 1.66
N ILE A 213 -7.50 -8.94 1.66
CA ILE A 213 -8.28 -8.74 0.43
C ILE A 213 -8.55 -7.25 0.27
N ASN A 214 -8.35 -6.72 -0.94
CA ASN A 214 -8.73 -5.36 -1.29
C ASN A 214 -9.91 -5.36 -2.25
N THR A 215 -10.96 -4.60 -1.91
CA THR A 215 -12.15 -4.44 -2.74
C THR A 215 -12.35 -2.97 -3.10
N PRO A 216 -12.06 -2.55 -4.35
CA PRO A 216 -12.52 -1.27 -4.86
C PRO A 216 -14.05 -1.30 -4.98
N LEU A 217 -14.73 -0.38 -4.26
CA LEU A 217 -16.20 -0.33 -4.18
C LEU A 217 -16.78 0.55 -5.28
N CYS A 218 -17.81 0.05 -5.93
CA CYS A 218 -18.57 0.73 -6.96
C CYS A 218 -20.06 0.32 -6.88
N SER A 219 -20.92 0.88 -7.73
CA SER A 219 -22.34 0.56 -7.72
C SER A 219 -22.67 -0.88 -8.06
N LEU A 220 -21.80 -1.58 -8.81
CA LEU A 220 -21.98 -2.98 -9.20
C LEU A 220 -21.76 -3.95 -8.03
N ASN A 221 -20.84 -3.64 -7.11
CA ASN A 221 -20.51 -4.50 -5.96
C ASN A 221 -20.86 -3.88 -4.60
N LYS A 222 -21.85 -3.00 -4.57
CA LYS A 222 -22.32 -2.33 -3.34
C LYS A 222 -22.87 -3.29 -2.28
N ASP A 223 -23.32 -4.49 -2.67
CA ASP A 223 -23.75 -5.55 -1.75
C ASP A 223 -22.53 -6.24 -1.12
N TYR A 224 -21.60 -5.43 -0.61
CA TYR A 224 -20.30 -5.84 -0.10
C TYR A 224 -20.38 -6.79 1.09
N LEU A 225 -21.44 -6.73 1.87
CA LEU A 225 -21.69 -7.62 3.01
C LEU A 225 -21.65 -9.11 2.61
N GLU A 226 -22.26 -9.47 1.47
CA GLU A 226 -22.23 -10.86 0.98
C GLU A 226 -20.82 -11.31 0.59
N THR A 227 -20.02 -10.40 0.02
CA THR A 227 -18.62 -10.65 -0.26
C THR A 227 -17.82 -10.85 1.02
N LEU A 228 -18.06 -10.08 2.08
CA LEU A 228 -17.39 -10.26 3.37
C LEU A 228 -17.74 -11.61 4.03
N LYS A 229 -19.00 -12.02 4.00
CA LYS A 229 -19.42 -13.34 4.48
C LYS A 229 -18.70 -14.47 3.75
N PHE A 230 -18.63 -14.37 2.43
CA PHE A 230 -17.91 -15.33 1.59
C PHE A 230 -16.42 -15.40 1.94
N LEU A 231 -15.75 -14.24 2.03
CA LEU A 231 -14.33 -14.15 2.37
C LEU A 231 -14.05 -14.68 3.79
N HIS A 232 -14.92 -14.38 4.76
CA HIS A 232 -14.84 -14.91 6.12
C HIS A 232 -14.88 -16.44 6.12
N ASN A 233 -15.80 -17.04 5.36
CA ASN A 233 -15.91 -18.50 5.22
C ASN A 233 -14.69 -19.13 4.53
N LEU A 234 -13.97 -18.38 3.71
CA LEU A 234 -12.67 -18.80 3.15
C LEU A 234 -11.51 -18.71 4.14
N GLY A 235 -11.73 -18.15 5.33
CA GLY A 235 -10.68 -17.96 6.34
C GLY A 235 -9.97 -16.60 6.29
N VAL A 236 -10.42 -15.67 5.46
CA VAL A 236 -9.87 -14.30 5.41
C VAL A 236 -10.24 -13.56 6.69
N ARG A 237 -9.28 -12.79 7.25
CA ARG A 237 -9.48 -12.01 8.48
C ARG A 237 -9.18 -10.52 8.29
N TYR A 238 -8.44 -10.16 7.24
CA TYR A 238 -8.04 -8.79 6.97
C TYR A 238 -8.61 -8.35 5.62
N VAL A 239 -9.43 -7.30 5.63
CA VAL A 239 -9.99 -6.72 4.42
C VAL A 239 -9.71 -5.23 4.35
N THR A 240 -9.46 -4.75 3.15
CA THR A 240 -9.41 -3.32 2.84
C THR A 240 -10.44 -3.03 1.76
N CYS A 241 -10.99 -1.86 1.77
CA CYS A 241 -11.82 -1.37 0.68
C CYS A 241 -11.49 0.08 0.34
N SER A 242 -11.85 0.49 -0.85
CA SER A 242 -11.54 1.82 -1.36
C SER A 242 -12.67 2.33 -2.25
N GLY A 243 -12.82 3.64 -2.33
CA GLY A 243 -13.50 4.26 -3.47
C GLY A 243 -12.61 4.21 -4.72
N LEU A 244 -13.16 4.54 -5.87
CA LEU A 244 -12.41 4.50 -7.14
C LEU A 244 -11.43 5.67 -7.24
N ILE A 245 -10.19 5.37 -7.62
CA ILE A 245 -9.19 6.40 -7.98
C ILE A 245 -9.40 6.75 -9.45
N ILE A 246 -9.71 8.01 -9.75
CA ILE A 246 -10.11 8.46 -11.11
C ILE A 246 -8.89 8.69 -11.99
N THR A 247 -8.18 7.60 -12.27
CA THR A 247 -7.04 7.54 -13.19
C THR A 247 -7.16 6.29 -14.05
N GLY A 248 -6.43 6.22 -15.13
CA GLY A 248 -6.46 5.08 -16.03
C GLY A 248 -7.87 4.79 -16.57
N ASN A 249 -8.27 3.53 -16.59
CA ASN A 249 -9.61 3.12 -17.04
C ASN A 249 -10.75 3.68 -16.17
N ALA A 250 -10.49 3.97 -14.90
CA ALA A 250 -11.50 4.57 -14.02
C ALA A 250 -11.94 5.97 -14.45
N ARG A 251 -11.28 6.59 -15.45
CA ARG A 251 -11.65 7.88 -16.04
C ARG A 251 -12.63 7.77 -17.21
N THR A 252 -12.93 6.58 -17.70
CA THR A 252 -13.90 6.39 -18.78
C THR A 252 -15.31 6.77 -18.30
N ASP A 253 -16.16 7.26 -19.20
CA ASP A 253 -17.53 7.65 -18.88
C ASP A 253 -18.32 6.49 -18.26
N GLU A 254 -18.08 5.28 -18.73
CA GLU A 254 -18.67 4.06 -18.19
C GLU A 254 -18.26 3.82 -16.74
N SER A 255 -16.96 3.85 -16.46
CA SER A 255 -16.42 3.65 -15.11
C SER A 255 -16.85 4.75 -14.13
N VAL A 256 -16.86 6.01 -14.57
CA VAL A 256 -17.29 7.15 -13.75
C VAL A 256 -18.75 7.00 -13.30
N ARG A 257 -19.62 6.44 -14.12
CA ARG A 257 -21.03 6.19 -13.77
C ARG A 257 -21.20 5.13 -12.67
N THR A 258 -20.20 4.29 -12.44
CA THR A 258 -20.24 3.27 -11.39
C THR A 258 -19.75 3.80 -10.03
N GLN A 259 -19.28 5.05 -9.94
CA GLN A 259 -18.85 5.63 -8.69
C GLN A 259 -19.98 5.72 -7.67
N LEU A 260 -19.66 5.33 -6.44
CA LEU A 260 -20.52 5.58 -5.29
C LEU A 260 -20.30 7.00 -4.76
N SER A 261 -21.37 7.66 -4.35
CA SER A 261 -21.26 8.89 -3.56
C SER A 261 -20.69 8.61 -2.18
N GLY A 262 -20.21 9.65 -1.49
CA GLY A 262 -19.71 9.51 -0.11
C GLY A 262 -20.78 8.95 0.84
N GLU A 263 -22.05 9.31 0.65
CA GLU A 263 -23.15 8.77 1.45
C GLU A 263 -23.41 7.27 1.17
N GLN A 264 -23.39 6.88 -0.11
CA GLN A 264 -23.53 5.46 -0.48
C GLN A 264 -22.37 4.62 0.07
N LEU A 265 -21.14 5.11 -0.04
CA LEU A 265 -19.97 4.46 0.56
C LEU A 265 -20.09 4.35 2.08
N TYR A 266 -20.58 5.40 2.75
CA TYR A 266 -20.79 5.36 4.19
C TYR A 266 -21.78 4.26 4.59
N GLN A 267 -22.89 4.10 3.86
CA GLN A 267 -23.86 3.04 4.14
C GLN A 267 -23.26 1.64 3.95
N VAL A 268 -22.53 1.42 2.86
CA VAL A 268 -21.80 0.16 2.62
C VAL A 268 -20.80 -0.12 3.74
N LEU A 269 -20.01 0.89 4.15
CA LEU A 269 -19.01 0.72 5.21
C LEU A 269 -19.63 0.48 6.59
N LYS A 270 -20.79 1.08 6.87
CA LYS A 270 -21.50 0.88 8.13
C LYS A 270 -21.89 -0.59 8.32
N GLU A 271 -22.47 -1.21 7.29
CA GLU A 271 -22.80 -2.64 7.31
C GLU A 271 -21.55 -3.51 7.37
N ALA A 272 -20.54 -3.17 6.56
CA ALA A 272 -19.27 -3.89 6.48
C ALA A 272 -18.51 -3.90 7.81
N ALA A 273 -18.34 -2.74 8.45
CA ALA A 273 -17.65 -2.60 9.72
C ALA A 273 -18.39 -3.36 10.83
N GLY A 274 -19.72 -3.22 10.90
CA GLY A 274 -20.54 -3.94 11.86
C GLY A 274 -20.37 -5.47 11.75
N TYR A 275 -20.37 -5.99 10.53
CA TYR A 275 -20.13 -7.41 10.29
C TYR A 275 -18.71 -7.84 10.66
N CYS A 276 -17.70 -7.09 10.22
CA CYS A 276 -16.29 -7.42 10.48
C CYS A 276 -16.00 -7.49 11.99
N TYR A 277 -16.43 -6.49 12.75
CA TYR A 277 -16.21 -6.46 14.20
C TYR A 277 -16.93 -7.59 14.92
N ALA A 278 -18.17 -7.91 14.51
CA ALA A 278 -18.92 -9.03 15.09
C ALA A 278 -18.30 -10.41 14.80
N ASN A 279 -17.42 -10.52 13.79
CA ASN A 279 -16.85 -11.78 13.32
C ASN A 279 -15.31 -11.85 13.43
N ASN A 280 -14.68 -11.00 14.24
CA ASN A 280 -13.22 -10.94 14.43
C ASN A 280 -12.46 -10.77 13.10
N MET A 281 -12.98 -9.93 12.22
CA MET A 281 -12.30 -9.48 11.01
C MET A 281 -11.85 -8.02 11.19
N GLU A 282 -10.72 -7.69 10.62
CA GLU A 282 -10.25 -6.29 10.52
C GLU A 282 -10.65 -5.71 9.17
N ILE A 283 -11.19 -4.49 9.19
CA ILE A 283 -11.56 -3.74 7.98
C ILE A 283 -10.93 -2.36 8.01
N ASN A 284 -10.34 -1.94 6.87
CA ASN A 284 -9.79 -0.60 6.69
C ASN A 284 -10.31 0.02 5.38
N PHE A 285 -10.70 1.30 5.45
CA PHE A 285 -11.01 2.09 4.28
C PHE A 285 -9.81 2.94 3.88
N THR A 286 -9.39 2.87 2.60
CA THR A 286 -8.08 3.39 2.18
C THR A 286 -8.13 4.61 1.27
N SER A 287 -9.31 5.17 0.98
CA SER A 287 -9.45 6.29 0.05
C SER A 287 -9.70 7.62 0.76
N PRO A 288 -8.70 8.54 0.79
CA PRO A 288 -8.87 9.83 1.44
C PRO A 288 -9.89 10.72 0.70
N GLY A 289 -10.70 11.45 1.48
CA GLY A 289 -11.63 12.47 0.99
C GLY A 289 -12.97 11.98 0.44
N TRP A 290 -13.27 10.67 0.49
CA TRP A 290 -14.57 10.14 0.05
C TRP A 290 -15.66 10.24 1.12
N ILE A 291 -15.28 10.16 2.38
CA ILE A 291 -16.19 10.17 3.54
C ILE A 291 -15.59 11.12 4.57
N ALA A 292 -16.44 11.90 5.22
CA ALA A 292 -16.04 12.82 6.29
C ALA A 292 -15.38 12.05 7.45
N GLN A 293 -14.39 12.69 8.08
CA GLN A 293 -13.60 12.08 9.16
C GLN A 293 -14.48 11.59 10.30
N GLU A 294 -15.42 12.42 10.72
CA GLU A 294 -16.33 12.14 11.81
C GLU A 294 -17.13 10.86 11.55
N LYS A 295 -17.62 10.69 10.31
CA LYS A 295 -18.38 9.50 9.90
C LYS A 295 -17.52 8.21 9.92
N LEU A 296 -16.24 8.29 9.53
CA LEU A 296 -15.32 7.14 9.62
C LEU A 296 -15.04 6.79 11.08
N GLN A 297 -14.80 7.78 11.93
CA GLN A 297 -14.56 7.59 13.36
C GLN A 297 -15.79 7.01 14.08
N GLU A 298 -17.02 7.41 13.71
CA GLU A 298 -18.26 6.80 14.20
C GLU A 298 -18.35 5.30 13.92
N LEU A 299 -17.74 4.86 12.81
CA LEU A 299 -17.67 3.44 12.44
C LEU A 299 -16.45 2.72 13.06
N GLY A 300 -15.63 3.40 13.86
CA GLY A 300 -14.38 2.85 14.39
C GLY A 300 -13.30 2.61 13.33
N LEU A 301 -13.39 3.28 12.16
CA LEU A 301 -12.45 3.15 11.07
C LEU A 301 -11.37 4.25 11.14
N ASP A 302 -10.16 3.88 10.75
CA ASP A 302 -9.08 4.85 10.58
C ASP A 302 -9.41 5.85 9.47
N VAL A 303 -8.94 7.08 9.66
CA VAL A 303 -9.09 8.14 8.67
C VAL A 303 -7.95 8.06 7.66
N PRO A 304 -8.21 7.70 6.40
CA PRO A 304 -7.16 7.59 5.40
C PRO A 304 -6.60 8.97 5.03
N SER A 305 -5.30 9.03 4.81
CA SER A 305 -4.61 10.22 4.34
C SER A 305 -3.85 9.95 3.05
N CYS A 306 -3.64 10.98 2.22
CA CYS A 306 -2.76 10.86 1.07
C CYS A 306 -1.32 10.66 1.53
N GLY A 307 -0.63 9.68 0.96
CA GLY A 307 0.77 9.39 1.29
C GLY A 307 1.77 9.84 0.23
N ALA A 308 1.32 10.45 -0.87
CA ALA A 308 2.16 10.78 -2.02
C ALA A 308 3.37 11.65 -1.66
N CYS A 309 4.58 11.20 -2.01
CA CYS A 309 5.87 11.81 -1.66
C CYS A 309 6.11 11.99 -0.15
N LEU A 310 5.26 11.46 0.71
CA LEU A 310 5.37 11.52 2.16
C LEU A 310 5.62 10.12 2.74
N SER A 311 4.57 9.36 2.98
CA SER A 311 4.68 8.00 3.53
C SER A 311 4.90 6.93 2.46
N ASN A 312 4.51 7.19 1.22
CA ASN A 312 4.74 6.27 0.09
C ASN A 312 5.17 7.00 -1.20
N MET A 313 5.92 6.29 -2.01
CA MET A 313 6.26 6.63 -3.39
C MET A 313 6.24 5.34 -4.22
N ALA A 314 6.38 5.45 -5.54
CA ALA A 314 6.47 4.27 -6.40
C ALA A 314 7.63 4.35 -7.39
N VAL A 315 8.06 3.18 -7.86
CA VAL A 315 9.03 3.00 -8.95
C VAL A 315 8.32 2.33 -10.11
N THR A 316 8.35 2.98 -11.27
CA THR A 316 7.73 2.49 -12.51
C THR A 316 8.48 1.31 -13.11
N PRO A 317 7.93 0.57 -14.09
CA PRO A 317 8.58 -0.59 -14.69
C PRO A 317 9.97 -0.32 -15.26
N ASP A 318 10.26 0.92 -15.72
CA ASP A 318 11.57 1.36 -16.25
C ASP A 318 12.44 2.05 -15.19
N GLY A 319 12.05 2.04 -13.92
CA GLY A 319 12.84 2.53 -12.79
C GLY A 319 12.66 4.01 -12.44
N LYS A 320 11.73 4.75 -13.04
CA LYS A 320 11.42 6.14 -12.66
C LYS A 320 10.70 6.20 -11.32
N VAL A 321 11.01 7.19 -10.50
CA VAL A 321 10.37 7.41 -9.20
C VAL A 321 9.24 8.42 -9.35
N VAL A 322 8.04 8.04 -8.88
CA VAL A 322 6.80 8.82 -9.00
C VAL A 322 6.14 9.04 -7.62
N PRO A 323 5.23 10.02 -7.48
CA PRO A 323 4.61 10.37 -6.19
C PRO A 323 3.88 9.21 -5.49
N CYS A 324 3.16 8.38 -6.23
CA CYS A 324 2.50 7.15 -5.77
C CYS A 324 2.22 6.22 -6.96
N GLN A 325 1.84 4.97 -6.70
CA GLN A 325 1.57 3.96 -7.72
C GLN A 325 0.43 4.31 -8.69
N SER A 326 -0.45 5.24 -8.32
CA SER A 326 -1.55 5.69 -9.20
C SER A 326 -1.22 6.95 -9.99
N TRP A 327 -0.05 7.55 -9.76
CA TRP A 327 0.38 8.80 -10.40
C TRP A 327 1.36 8.51 -11.54
N LEU A 328 0.85 8.10 -12.69
CA LEU A 328 1.62 7.54 -13.78
C LEU A 328 1.52 8.37 -15.09
N SER A 329 1.04 9.63 -14.97
CA SER A 329 0.74 10.49 -16.11
C SER A 329 1.97 11.15 -16.77
N GLY A 330 3.18 11.03 -16.16
CA GLY A 330 4.42 11.55 -16.73
C GLY A 330 5.38 12.23 -15.74
N GLU A 331 4.86 12.76 -14.64
CA GLU A 331 5.69 13.38 -13.59
C GLU A 331 6.57 12.32 -12.92
N ASN A 332 7.88 12.58 -12.84
CA ASN A 332 8.84 11.72 -12.15
C ASN A 332 10.02 12.54 -11.62
N PHE A 333 10.76 11.98 -10.66
CA PHE A 333 11.85 12.65 -9.96
C PHE A 333 13.23 12.11 -10.30
N GLY A 334 13.32 11.23 -11.29
CA GLY A 334 14.54 10.54 -11.71
C GLY A 334 14.44 9.03 -11.57
N LYS A 335 15.51 8.31 -11.89
CA LYS A 335 15.56 6.83 -11.88
C LYS A 335 16.20 6.30 -10.61
N MET A 336 15.48 5.42 -9.89
CA MET A 336 16.00 4.75 -8.69
C MET A 336 17.23 3.88 -9.03
N GLY A 337 18.26 3.95 -8.19
CA GLY A 337 19.50 3.22 -8.44
C GLY A 337 20.46 3.85 -9.49
N VAL A 338 20.02 4.90 -10.21
CA VAL A 338 20.81 5.68 -11.14
C VAL A 338 20.99 7.12 -10.64
N THR A 339 19.88 7.80 -10.37
CA THR A 339 19.88 9.12 -9.75
C THR A 339 20.14 8.96 -8.25
N ARG A 340 21.03 9.78 -7.68
CA ARG A 340 21.26 9.77 -6.22
C ARG A 340 19.96 10.05 -5.48
N TRP A 341 19.71 9.29 -4.40
CA TRP A 341 18.46 9.39 -3.63
C TRP A 341 18.18 10.82 -3.12
N GLU A 342 19.20 11.50 -2.65
CA GLU A 342 19.04 12.86 -2.14
C GLU A 342 18.55 13.84 -3.23
N LYS A 343 18.90 13.60 -4.51
CA LYS A 343 18.38 14.41 -5.62
C LYS A 343 16.91 14.10 -5.91
N ILE A 344 16.51 12.83 -5.80
CA ILE A 344 15.11 12.40 -5.95
C ILE A 344 14.28 12.99 -4.81
N TRP A 345 14.70 12.75 -3.57
CA TRP A 345 13.97 13.18 -2.38
C TRP A 345 13.84 14.69 -2.24
N ASN A 346 14.89 15.44 -2.65
CA ASN A 346 14.91 16.89 -2.64
C ASN A 346 14.55 17.52 -3.98
N HIS A 347 14.04 16.74 -4.95
CA HIS A 347 13.51 17.31 -6.19
C HIS A 347 12.44 18.36 -5.84
N PRO A 348 12.46 19.56 -6.47
CA PRO A 348 11.53 20.64 -6.12
C PRO A 348 10.07 20.19 -6.06
N ASP A 349 9.62 19.46 -7.08
CA ASP A 349 8.22 18.98 -7.16
C ASP A 349 7.94 17.88 -6.13
N CYS A 350 8.89 16.97 -5.86
CA CYS A 350 8.75 15.98 -4.79
C CYS A 350 8.61 16.65 -3.42
N LYS A 351 9.44 17.67 -3.16
CA LYS A 351 9.39 18.44 -1.90
C LYS A 351 8.08 19.22 -1.78
N ALA A 352 7.66 19.90 -2.84
CA ALA A 352 6.40 20.65 -2.87
C ALA A 352 5.23 19.70 -2.61
N ARG A 353 5.16 18.55 -3.31
CA ARG A 353 4.11 17.54 -3.12
C ARG A 353 4.10 16.99 -1.70
N ARG A 354 5.25 16.69 -1.11
CA ARG A 354 5.36 16.22 0.28
C ARG A 354 4.79 17.24 1.27
N MET A 355 5.11 18.52 1.09
CA MET A 355 4.59 19.57 1.98
C MET A 355 3.09 19.77 1.82
N GLU A 356 2.56 19.71 0.60
CA GLU A 356 1.12 19.72 0.35
C GLU A 356 0.44 18.50 1.01
N THR A 357 0.98 17.31 0.80
CA THR A 357 0.45 16.06 1.38
C THR A 357 0.43 16.13 2.90
N ALA A 358 1.46 16.68 3.52
CA ALA A 358 1.52 16.85 4.98
C ALA A 358 0.47 17.81 5.54
N GLN A 359 -0.03 18.74 4.72
CA GLN A 359 -1.07 19.73 5.09
C GLN A 359 -2.48 19.27 4.72
N MET A 360 -2.62 18.35 3.76
CA MET A 360 -3.90 17.82 3.33
C MET A 360 -4.53 16.97 4.42
N LYS A 361 -5.64 17.46 4.95
CA LYS A 361 -6.34 16.75 6.02
C LYS A 361 -7.00 15.46 5.57
N GLN A 362 -7.36 15.24 4.29
CA GLN A 362 -8.06 14.03 3.83
C GLN A 362 -8.30 13.94 2.32
N GLU A 363 -7.56 14.61 1.48
CA GLU A 363 -7.84 14.62 0.04
C GLU A 363 -6.81 13.83 -0.77
N CYS A 364 -7.26 13.15 -1.81
CA CYS A 364 -6.38 12.59 -2.83
C CYS A 364 -6.39 13.53 -4.05
N PRO A 365 -5.23 14.09 -4.46
CA PRO A 365 -5.19 14.99 -5.63
C PRO A 365 -5.62 14.34 -6.94
N LEU A 366 -5.60 13.01 -7.01
CA LEU A 366 -6.04 12.24 -8.19
C LEU A 366 -7.55 12.02 -8.23
N ARG A 367 -8.25 12.26 -7.11
CA ARG A 367 -9.71 12.13 -7.04
C ARG A 367 -10.42 13.26 -7.76
N GLY A 368 -9.88 14.47 -7.62
CA GLY A 368 -10.66 15.63 -7.92
C GLY A 368 -10.30 16.26 -9.26
N LYS A 369 -11.14 16.13 -10.21
CA LYS A 369 -11.59 17.18 -11.14
C LYS A 369 -12.98 16.82 -11.65
N ALA A 370 -13.46 15.62 -11.39
CA ALA A 370 -14.79 15.15 -11.80
C ALA A 370 -15.94 15.74 -10.96
N GLU A 371 -15.69 16.17 -9.71
CA GLU A 371 -16.73 16.77 -8.85
C GLU A 371 -16.89 18.29 -9.04
N MET A 372 -15.95 18.97 -9.70
CA MET A 372 -16.07 20.42 -9.96
C MET A 372 -16.93 20.77 -11.18
N THR A 373 -17.55 19.78 -11.83
CA THR A 373 -18.41 19.96 -13.03
C THR A 373 -19.81 19.38 -12.83
N ARG A 374 -20.29 19.29 -11.59
CA ARG A 374 -21.71 19.00 -11.31
C ARG A 374 -22.32 20.00 -10.35
#